data_fd4c159d4462096a9813ab35dc569fc4
#
_entry.id   fd4c159d4462096a9813ab35dc569fc4
#
_cell.length_a   1.000
_cell.length_b   1.000
_cell.length_c   1.000
_cell.angle_alpha   90.00
_cell.angle_beta   90.00
_cell.angle_gamma   90.00
#
_symmetry.space_group_name_H-M   'P 1'
#
loop_
_entity.id
_entity.type
_entity.pdbx_description
1 polymer ?
#
loop_
_entity_poly.entity_id
_entity_poly.type
_entity_poly.pdbx_seq_one_letter_code
_entity_poly.pdbx_strand_id
1 'polypeptide(L)'
;TTNLVNFLASNDFLRPYFKPRNIYIFSPLINDFKMEGLIKSLDIPDLNIFTELDMELLNNLYDTLAEQFEDEIYKFDKAFPKLVLIDDFGFSTNMRKRGGENAISRFFCNCRKHLISLVCVNQHYVQNLPVQRSNMNYAMIFNTSDKNLDLIAEENSYLSSKKEFKKMFRENVKEKHDFIIINYF
;
A
#
# COMPACT_ATOMS: atom_id res chain seq x y z
N THR A 1 -1.54 0.27 -11.26
CA THR A 1 -0.12 0.65 -11.53
C THR A 1 0.02 2.10 -12.01
N THR A 2 -0.69 2.59 -13.06
CA THR A 2 -0.47 3.95 -13.62
C THR A 2 -0.59 5.09 -12.58
N ASN A 3 -1.66 5.12 -11.79
CA ASN A 3 -1.84 6.16 -10.77
C ASN A 3 -0.78 6.06 -9.67
N LEU A 4 -0.42 4.84 -9.27
CA LEU A 4 0.65 4.61 -8.32
C LEU A 4 1.99 5.17 -8.81
N VAL A 5 2.35 4.89 -10.07
CA VAL A 5 3.57 5.44 -10.70
C VAL A 5 3.55 6.97 -10.66
N ASN A 6 2.42 7.59 -10.99
CA ASN A 6 2.28 9.04 -10.93
C ASN A 6 2.45 9.58 -9.50
N PHE A 7 1.89 8.95 -8.49
CA PHE A 7 2.04 9.36 -7.09
C PHE A 7 3.49 9.25 -6.60
N LEU A 8 4.20 8.18 -6.98
CA LEU A 8 5.58 7.96 -6.59
C LEU A 8 6.56 8.85 -7.35
N ALA A 9 6.30 9.12 -8.63
CA ALA A 9 7.18 9.92 -9.48
C ALA A 9 7.00 11.45 -9.27
N SER A 10 5.82 11.88 -8.81
CA SER A 10 5.51 13.30 -8.67
C SER A 10 6.27 13.95 -7.52
N ASN A 11 6.84 15.11 -7.80
CA ASN A 11 7.46 15.96 -6.78
C ASN A 11 6.45 16.56 -5.78
N ASP A 12 5.17 16.56 -6.12
CA ASP A 12 4.11 17.13 -5.27
C ASP A 12 3.54 16.11 -4.27
N PHE A 13 3.86 14.81 -4.43
CA PHE A 13 3.30 13.74 -3.62
C PHE A 13 4.37 12.99 -2.83
N LEU A 14 4.67 11.73 -3.19
CA LEU A 14 5.49 10.85 -2.34
C LEU A 14 7.00 11.03 -2.54
N ARG A 15 7.44 11.41 -3.74
CA ARG A 15 8.87 11.52 -4.07
C ARG A 15 9.70 12.37 -3.08
N PRO A 16 9.24 13.53 -2.59
CA PRO A 16 10.05 14.36 -1.70
C PRO A 16 10.27 13.75 -0.31
N TYR A 17 9.42 12.81 0.09
CA TYR A 17 9.42 12.25 1.44
C TYR A 17 10.32 11.03 1.61
N PHE A 18 10.64 10.34 0.51
CA PHE A 18 11.40 9.08 0.57
C PHE A 18 12.67 9.16 -0.25
N LYS A 19 13.80 8.81 0.38
CA LYS A 19 15.05 8.64 -0.37
C LYS A 19 14.98 7.34 -1.18
N PRO A 20 15.60 7.26 -2.38
CA PRO A 20 15.58 6.04 -3.21
C PRO A 20 15.93 4.77 -2.46
N ARG A 21 16.99 4.81 -1.64
CA ARG A 21 17.46 3.68 -0.82
C ARG A 21 16.48 3.22 0.26
N ASN A 22 15.44 4.01 0.54
CA ASN A 22 14.43 3.73 1.55
C ASN A 22 13.09 3.30 0.91
N ILE A 23 13.08 3.02 -0.40
CA ILE A 23 11.92 2.55 -1.14
C ILE A 23 12.14 1.07 -1.47
N TYR A 24 11.17 0.23 -1.10
CA TYR A 24 11.18 -1.22 -1.30
C TYR A 24 9.95 -1.60 -2.12
N ILE A 25 10.14 -2.31 -3.24
CA ILE A 25 9.07 -2.65 -4.17
C ILE A 25 8.93 -4.17 -4.27
N PHE A 26 7.74 -4.65 -3.99
CA PHE A 26 7.30 -6.02 -4.29
C PHE A 26 6.30 -5.95 -5.44
N SER A 27 6.63 -6.51 -6.59
CA SER A 27 5.73 -6.59 -7.75
C SER A 27 6.13 -7.72 -8.69
N PRO A 28 5.22 -8.58 -9.15
CA PRO A 28 5.52 -9.57 -10.19
C PRO A 28 5.70 -8.93 -11.56
N LEU A 29 5.32 -7.64 -11.72
CA LEU A 29 5.32 -6.89 -12.98
C LEU A 29 6.45 -5.87 -13.05
N ILE A 30 7.60 -6.17 -12.45
CA ILE A 30 8.77 -5.25 -12.45
C ILE A 30 9.25 -4.92 -13.87
N ASN A 31 9.15 -5.87 -14.81
CA ASN A 31 9.51 -5.69 -16.21
C ASN A 31 8.42 -4.97 -17.05
N ASP A 32 7.30 -4.56 -16.44
CA ASP A 32 6.35 -3.68 -17.12
C ASP A 32 7.00 -2.32 -17.36
N PHE A 33 6.83 -1.79 -18.57
CA PHE A 33 7.44 -0.53 -19.01
C PHE A 33 7.26 0.62 -18.01
N LYS A 34 6.10 0.71 -17.36
CA LYS A 34 5.82 1.80 -16.41
C LYS A 34 6.55 1.59 -15.09
N MET A 35 6.60 0.34 -14.59
CA MET A 35 7.30 0.02 -13.35
C MET A 35 8.81 0.15 -13.54
N GLU A 36 9.34 -0.36 -14.65
CA GLU A 36 10.75 -0.19 -14.99
C GLU A 36 11.14 1.28 -15.12
N GLY A 37 10.31 2.08 -15.79
CA GLY A 37 10.51 3.53 -15.91
C GLY A 37 10.49 4.24 -14.56
N LEU A 38 9.61 3.84 -13.65
CA LEU A 38 9.55 4.36 -12.27
C LEU A 38 10.84 4.04 -11.51
N ILE A 39 11.24 2.76 -11.49
CA ILE A 39 12.43 2.29 -10.78
C ILE A 39 13.66 3.07 -11.24
N LYS A 40 13.86 3.21 -12.56
CA LYS A 40 14.96 3.98 -13.14
C LYS A 40 14.88 5.46 -12.82
N SER A 41 13.69 6.07 -12.89
CA SER A 41 13.51 7.51 -12.63
C SER A 41 13.75 7.89 -11.18
N LEU A 42 13.54 6.97 -10.25
CA LEU A 42 13.74 7.16 -8.82
C LEU A 42 15.10 6.66 -8.35
N ASP A 43 15.89 6.00 -9.18
CA ASP A 43 17.19 5.40 -8.85
C ASP A 43 17.08 4.42 -7.66
N ILE A 44 16.04 3.56 -7.69
CA ILE A 44 15.81 2.58 -6.62
C ILE A 44 16.84 1.45 -6.73
N PRO A 45 17.56 1.11 -5.64
CA PRO A 45 18.56 0.03 -5.67
C PRO A 45 17.94 -1.32 -6.02
N ASP A 46 18.61 -2.14 -6.81
CA ASP A 46 18.16 -3.48 -7.21
C ASP A 46 17.87 -4.39 -6.01
N LEU A 47 18.64 -4.24 -4.92
CA LEU A 47 18.44 -4.98 -3.66
C LEU A 47 17.11 -4.68 -2.97
N ASN A 48 16.43 -3.62 -3.35
CA ASN A 48 15.14 -3.21 -2.79
C ASN A 48 13.96 -3.64 -3.68
N ILE A 49 14.22 -4.43 -4.73
CA ILE A 49 13.24 -4.81 -5.73
C ILE A 49 13.01 -6.33 -5.68
N PHE A 50 11.76 -6.73 -5.47
CA PHE A 50 11.37 -8.13 -5.27
C PHE A 50 10.27 -8.53 -6.23
N THR A 51 10.49 -9.61 -6.99
CA THR A 51 9.53 -10.15 -7.96
C THR A 51 8.54 -11.13 -7.34
N GLU A 52 8.83 -11.62 -6.14
CA GLU A 52 8.03 -12.58 -5.41
C GLU A 52 7.58 -12.02 -4.06
N LEU A 53 6.39 -12.42 -3.62
CA LEU A 53 5.87 -12.09 -2.30
C LEU A 53 6.09 -13.27 -1.36
N ASP A 54 7.26 -13.31 -0.76
CA ASP A 54 7.62 -14.28 0.27
C ASP A 54 7.35 -13.71 1.67
N MET A 55 6.67 -14.49 2.53
CA MET A 55 6.28 -14.02 3.87
C MET A 55 7.46 -13.97 4.84
N GLU A 56 8.43 -14.88 4.70
CA GLU A 56 9.64 -14.87 5.52
C GLU A 56 10.51 -13.67 5.15
N LEU A 57 10.73 -13.46 3.85
CA LEU A 57 11.46 -12.28 3.36
C LEU A 57 10.81 -10.98 3.81
N LEU A 58 9.47 -10.90 3.76
CA LEU A 58 8.75 -9.70 4.18
C LEU A 58 8.83 -9.49 5.70
N ASN A 59 8.81 -10.54 6.52
CA ASN A 59 9.04 -10.46 7.95
C ASN A 59 10.47 -10.00 8.27
N ASN A 60 11.46 -10.59 7.61
CA ASN A 60 12.88 -10.21 7.77
C ASN A 60 13.11 -8.75 7.36
N LEU A 61 12.47 -8.30 6.27
CA LEU A 61 12.50 -6.89 5.91
C LEU A 61 11.91 -6.00 7.01
N TYR A 62 10.75 -6.38 7.57
CA TYR A 62 10.14 -5.61 8.65
C TYR A 62 11.10 -5.47 9.85
N ASP A 63 11.72 -6.57 10.28
CA ASP A 63 12.65 -6.57 11.41
C ASP A 63 13.88 -5.70 11.11
N THR A 64 14.46 -5.83 9.92
CA THR A 64 15.58 -4.98 9.48
C THR A 64 15.20 -3.49 9.48
N LEU A 65 14.02 -3.13 9.02
CA LEU A 65 13.58 -1.73 8.99
C LEU A 65 13.30 -1.18 10.40
N ALA A 66 12.80 -2.01 11.31
CA ALA A 66 12.60 -1.65 12.71
C ALA A 66 13.94 -1.43 13.42
N GLU A 67 14.91 -2.32 13.23
CA GLU A 67 16.28 -2.17 13.77
C GLU A 67 16.96 -0.91 13.20
N GLN A 68 16.83 -0.65 11.91
CA GLN A 68 17.34 0.59 11.29
C GLN A 68 16.73 1.84 11.90
N PHE A 69 15.43 1.81 12.23
CA PHE A 69 14.75 2.94 12.87
C PHE A 69 15.38 3.23 14.24
N GLU A 70 15.56 2.22 15.10
CA GLU A 70 16.18 2.36 16.42
C GLU A 70 17.63 2.88 16.32
N ASP A 71 18.40 2.32 15.38
CA ASP A 71 19.76 2.74 15.08
C ASP A 71 19.85 4.20 14.62
N GLU A 72 18.94 4.63 13.75
CA GLU A 72 18.89 6.01 13.24
C GLU A 72 18.55 6.99 14.37
N ILE A 73 17.59 6.66 15.24
CA ILE A 73 17.27 7.46 16.43
C ILE A 73 18.47 7.56 17.35
N TYR A 74 19.12 6.43 17.65
CA TYR A 74 20.27 6.40 18.54
C TYR A 74 21.47 7.23 18.02
N LYS A 75 21.77 7.12 16.72
CA LYS A 75 22.94 7.76 16.10
C LYS A 75 22.74 9.22 15.72
N PHE A 76 21.53 9.58 15.32
CA PHE A 76 21.26 10.87 14.69
C PHE A 76 20.15 11.70 15.37
N ASP A 77 19.56 11.18 16.44
CA ASP A 77 18.34 11.76 17.06
C ASP A 77 17.22 12.02 16.04
N LYS A 78 17.21 11.24 14.96
CA LYS A 78 16.28 11.37 13.85
C LYS A 78 16.24 10.09 13.03
N ALA A 79 15.04 9.58 12.76
CA ALA A 79 14.84 8.50 11.80
C ALA A 79 14.35 9.02 10.43
N PHE A 80 14.57 8.22 9.38
CA PHE A 80 14.19 8.54 8.03
C PHE A 80 12.99 7.66 7.59
N PRO A 81 11.97 8.26 6.93
CA PRO A 81 10.81 7.50 6.47
C PRO A 81 11.21 6.46 5.41
N LYS A 82 10.57 5.30 5.49
CA LYS A 82 10.72 4.18 4.56
C LYS A 82 9.39 3.90 3.89
N LEU A 83 9.43 3.48 2.64
CA LEU A 83 8.25 3.11 1.86
C LEU A 83 8.35 1.65 1.43
N VAL A 84 7.35 0.87 1.76
CA VAL A 84 7.17 -0.50 1.25
C VAL A 84 5.96 -0.51 0.35
N LEU A 85 6.16 -0.89 -0.90
CA LEU A 85 5.14 -0.99 -1.91
C LEU A 85 4.89 -2.45 -2.26
N ILE A 86 3.65 -2.90 -2.17
CA ILE A 86 3.20 -4.23 -2.60
C ILE A 86 2.18 -4.04 -3.72
N ASP A 87 2.55 -4.40 -4.95
CA ASP A 87 1.73 -4.19 -6.14
C ASP A 87 1.36 -5.52 -6.80
N ASP A 88 0.07 -5.71 -7.06
CA ASP A 88 -0.53 -6.78 -7.89
C ASP A 88 -0.22 -8.24 -7.47
N PHE A 89 -0.12 -8.51 -6.18
CA PHE A 89 -0.04 -9.88 -5.66
C PHE A 89 -1.42 -10.50 -5.31
N GLY A 90 -2.51 -9.95 -5.83
CA GLY A 90 -3.88 -10.39 -5.50
C GLY A 90 -4.18 -11.87 -5.76
N PHE A 91 -3.41 -12.53 -6.61
CA PHE A 91 -3.49 -13.98 -6.88
C PHE A 91 -2.63 -14.81 -5.94
N SER A 92 -1.73 -14.20 -5.18
CA SER A 92 -0.88 -14.94 -4.25
C SER A 92 -1.69 -15.54 -3.10
N THR A 93 -1.54 -16.84 -2.89
CA THR A 93 -2.12 -17.52 -1.72
C THR A 93 -1.57 -16.97 -0.41
N ASN A 94 -0.38 -16.37 -0.44
CA ASN A 94 0.28 -15.75 0.71
C ASN A 94 -0.49 -14.52 1.21
N MET A 95 -1.12 -13.74 0.33
CA MET A 95 -1.98 -12.61 0.72
C MET A 95 -3.16 -13.03 1.60
N ARG A 96 -3.64 -14.27 1.45
CA ARG A 96 -4.87 -14.77 2.10
C ARG A 96 -4.61 -15.73 3.26
N LYS A 97 -3.36 -16.06 3.58
CA LYS A 97 -3.07 -16.92 4.72
C LYS A 97 -3.64 -16.29 6.00
N ARG A 98 -4.62 -16.99 6.58
CA ARG A 98 -5.17 -16.65 7.90
C ARG A 98 -4.27 -17.29 8.94
N GLY A 99 -3.77 -16.51 9.87
CA GLY A 99 -2.91 -17.00 10.95
C GLY A 99 -2.09 -15.84 11.52
N GLY A 100 -1.65 -15.94 12.77
CA GLY A 100 -0.99 -14.86 13.51
C GLY A 100 0.36 -14.36 12.96
N GLU A 101 0.84 -14.94 11.86
CA GLU A 101 2.15 -14.63 11.27
C GLU A 101 2.07 -14.08 9.83
N ASN A 102 0.93 -13.48 9.45
CA ASN A 102 0.86 -12.84 8.15
C ASN A 102 1.68 -11.54 8.18
N ALA A 103 2.85 -11.56 7.52
CA ALA A 103 3.78 -10.44 7.48
C ALA A 103 3.12 -9.14 7.00
N ILE A 104 2.22 -9.21 6.03
CA ILE A 104 1.48 -8.03 5.53
C ILE A 104 0.62 -7.45 6.63
N SER A 105 -0.09 -8.29 7.40
CA SER A 105 -0.90 -7.83 8.54
C SER A 105 -0.03 -7.19 9.63
N ARG A 106 1.19 -7.73 9.85
CA ARG A 106 2.18 -7.15 10.76
C ARG A 106 2.57 -5.73 10.32
N PHE A 107 2.82 -5.52 9.03
CA PHE A 107 3.06 -4.18 8.49
C PHE A 107 1.87 -3.26 8.73
N PHE A 108 0.64 -3.65 8.37
CA PHE A 108 -0.55 -2.83 8.58
C PHE A 108 -0.73 -2.40 10.04
N CYS A 109 -0.45 -3.28 10.99
CA CYS A 109 -0.64 -3.00 12.41
C CYS A 109 0.48 -2.15 13.02
N ASN A 110 1.73 -2.27 12.55
CA ASN A 110 2.89 -1.79 13.28
C ASN A 110 3.79 -0.81 12.52
N CYS A 111 3.64 -0.66 11.20
CA CYS A 111 4.57 0.11 10.36
C CYS A 111 4.77 1.56 10.84
N ARG A 112 3.70 2.20 11.37
CA ARG A 112 3.76 3.59 11.85
C ARG A 112 4.74 3.81 13.00
N LYS A 113 4.96 2.80 13.85
CA LYS A 113 5.88 2.87 14.99
C LYS A 113 7.33 3.11 14.55
N HIS A 114 7.68 2.70 13.34
CA HIS A 114 9.05 2.75 12.82
C HIS A 114 9.16 3.65 11.56
N LEU A 115 8.26 4.60 11.40
CA LEU A 115 8.18 5.50 10.23
C LEU A 115 8.16 4.76 8.88
N ILE A 116 7.55 3.59 8.84
CA ILE A 116 7.34 2.83 7.62
C ILE A 116 5.95 3.20 7.05
N SER A 117 5.92 3.59 5.79
CA SER A 117 4.69 3.74 5.01
C SER A 117 4.48 2.48 4.17
N LEU A 118 3.31 1.85 4.29
CA LEU A 118 2.93 0.70 3.48
C LEU A 118 1.90 1.14 2.45
N VAL A 119 2.15 0.81 1.18
CA VAL A 119 1.19 0.98 0.09
C VAL A 119 0.91 -0.39 -0.52
N CYS A 120 -0.33 -0.86 -0.44
CA CYS A 120 -0.78 -2.10 -1.08
C CYS A 120 -1.76 -1.78 -2.20
N VAL A 121 -1.47 -2.26 -3.41
CA VAL A 121 -2.34 -2.13 -4.58
C VAL A 121 -2.98 -3.47 -4.86
N ASN A 122 -4.30 -3.53 -4.74
CA ASN A 122 -5.08 -4.74 -4.93
C ASN A 122 -6.23 -4.50 -5.92
N GLN A 123 -6.58 -5.53 -6.69
CA GLN A 123 -7.68 -5.45 -7.67
C GLN A 123 -9.05 -5.53 -6.99
N HIS A 124 -9.13 -6.17 -5.83
CA HIS A 124 -10.39 -6.34 -5.09
C HIS A 124 -10.20 -5.98 -3.61
N TYR A 125 -11.14 -5.25 -3.06
CA TYR A 125 -11.14 -4.83 -1.66
C TYR A 125 -11.06 -6.02 -0.68
N VAL A 126 -11.73 -7.12 -1.01
CA VAL A 126 -11.75 -8.38 -0.22
C VAL A 126 -10.39 -9.11 -0.16
N GLN A 127 -9.41 -8.73 -0.98
CA GLN A 127 -8.07 -9.30 -0.94
C GLN A 127 -7.32 -8.89 0.33
N ASN A 128 -7.65 -7.72 0.88
CA ASN A 128 -7.17 -7.34 2.20
C ASN A 128 -7.96 -8.07 3.28
N LEU A 129 -7.25 -8.65 4.25
CA LEU A 129 -7.88 -9.27 5.43
C LEU A 129 -8.61 -8.22 6.29
N PRO A 130 -9.63 -8.58 7.08
CA PRO A 130 -10.32 -7.63 7.96
C PRO A 130 -9.38 -6.84 8.87
N VAL A 131 -8.35 -7.49 9.46
CA VAL A 131 -7.34 -6.83 10.29
C VAL A 131 -6.52 -5.81 9.52
N GLN A 132 -6.25 -6.05 8.23
CA GLN A 132 -5.55 -5.09 7.36
C GLN A 132 -6.45 -3.90 7.07
N ARG A 133 -7.72 -4.14 6.70
CA ARG A 133 -8.70 -3.08 6.43
C ARG A 133 -8.96 -2.18 7.64
N SER A 134 -9.04 -2.75 8.85
CA SER A 134 -9.24 -1.98 10.09
C SER A 134 -8.02 -1.17 10.54
N ASN A 135 -6.83 -1.42 9.95
CA ASN A 135 -5.60 -0.70 10.25
C ASN A 135 -5.13 0.21 9.10
N MET A 136 -5.92 0.37 8.05
CA MET A 136 -5.64 1.35 7.00
C MET A 136 -5.77 2.77 7.56
N ASN A 137 -4.91 3.67 7.07
CA ASN A 137 -5.06 5.11 7.29
C ASN A 137 -5.83 5.78 6.16
N TYR A 138 -5.62 5.29 4.94
CA TYR A 138 -6.27 5.79 3.74
C TYR A 138 -6.61 4.61 2.83
N ALA A 139 -7.75 4.69 2.16
CA ALA A 139 -8.09 3.81 1.06
C ALA A 139 -8.45 4.65 -0.18
N MET A 140 -7.76 4.39 -1.28
CA MET A 140 -8.09 4.96 -2.59
C MET A 140 -8.94 3.94 -3.36
N ILE A 141 -10.21 4.26 -3.58
CA ILE A 141 -11.18 3.36 -4.21
C ILE A 141 -11.49 3.86 -5.62
N PHE A 142 -11.02 3.10 -6.58
CA PHE A 142 -11.32 3.28 -8.00
C PHE A 142 -12.64 2.64 -8.39
N ASN A 143 -13.05 2.78 -9.65
CA ASN A 143 -14.26 2.14 -10.15
C ASN A 143 -14.21 0.62 -9.88
N THR A 144 -15.27 0.09 -9.29
CA THR A 144 -15.33 -1.29 -8.81
C THR A 144 -16.72 -1.90 -9.01
N SER A 145 -16.80 -3.24 -8.90
CA SER A 145 -18.07 -3.97 -9.01
C SER A 145 -19.02 -3.65 -7.86
N ASP A 146 -20.34 -3.81 -8.11
CA ASP A 146 -21.36 -3.60 -7.07
C ASP A 146 -21.12 -4.44 -5.82
N LYS A 147 -20.65 -5.68 -5.97
CA LYS A 147 -20.34 -6.56 -4.85
C LYS A 147 -19.22 -6.01 -3.95
N ASN A 148 -18.16 -5.49 -4.55
CA ASN A 148 -17.10 -4.83 -3.80
C ASN A 148 -17.59 -3.54 -3.15
N LEU A 149 -18.37 -2.75 -3.91
CA LEU A 149 -18.91 -1.48 -3.42
C LEU A 149 -19.88 -1.69 -2.25
N ASP A 150 -20.65 -2.78 -2.24
CA ASP A 150 -21.52 -3.12 -1.10
C ASP A 150 -20.74 -3.36 0.20
N LEU A 151 -19.63 -4.11 0.11
CA LEU A 151 -18.76 -4.34 1.26
C LEU A 151 -18.05 -3.05 1.72
N ILE A 152 -17.54 -2.27 0.76
CA ILE A 152 -16.90 -0.98 1.09
C ILE A 152 -17.90 -0.05 1.76
N ALA A 153 -19.12 0.04 1.24
CA ALA A 153 -20.19 0.84 1.84
C ALA A 153 -20.61 0.33 3.22
N GLU A 154 -20.57 -0.98 3.46
CA GLU A 154 -20.88 -1.57 4.76
C GLU A 154 -19.84 -1.21 5.82
N GLU A 155 -18.58 -1.28 5.48
CA GLU A 155 -17.48 -1.03 6.42
C GLU A 155 -17.17 0.48 6.59
N ASN A 156 -17.58 1.32 5.62
CA ASN A 156 -17.15 2.73 5.55
C ASN A 156 -18.32 3.73 5.44
N SER A 157 -19.52 3.31 5.81
CA SER A 157 -20.69 4.20 5.72
C SER A 157 -20.72 5.18 6.88
N TYR A 158 -20.06 6.31 6.72
CA TYR A 158 -20.23 7.51 7.58
C TYR A 158 -21.47 8.33 7.19
N LEU A 159 -22.16 7.96 6.12
CA LEU A 159 -23.43 8.51 5.68
C LEU A 159 -24.58 7.74 6.32
N SER A 160 -25.79 8.28 6.24
CA SER A 160 -26.97 7.71 6.89
C SER A 160 -27.37 6.33 6.34
N SER A 161 -26.88 5.94 5.16
CA SER A 161 -27.15 4.61 4.59
C SER A 161 -26.10 4.17 3.57
N LYS A 162 -25.97 2.84 3.39
CA LYS A 162 -25.18 2.24 2.28
C LYS A 162 -25.62 2.77 0.90
N LYS A 163 -26.93 3.05 0.74
CA LYS A 163 -27.47 3.56 -0.52
C LYS A 163 -26.93 4.95 -0.86
N GLU A 164 -26.82 5.82 0.14
CA GLU A 164 -26.26 7.16 -0.03
C GLU A 164 -24.77 7.12 -0.33
N PHE A 165 -24.01 6.26 0.35
CA PHE A 165 -22.60 6.04 0.05
C PHE A 165 -22.42 5.59 -1.42
N LYS A 166 -23.18 4.57 -1.86
CA LYS A 166 -23.12 4.07 -3.24
C LYS A 166 -23.51 5.15 -4.25
N LYS A 167 -24.51 5.97 -3.96
CA LYS A 167 -24.91 7.10 -4.80
C LYS A 167 -23.77 8.10 -4.93
N MET A 168 -23.23 8.57 -3.80
CA MET A 168 -22.09 9.48 -3.77
C MET A 168 -20.89 8.92 -4.56
N PHE A 169 -20.54 7.65 -4.35
CA PHE A 169 -19.47 6.99 -5.09
C PHE A 169 -19.69 7.04 -6.60
N ARG A 170 -20.90 6.64 -7.07
CA ARG A 170 -21.24 6.61 -8.49
C ARG A 170 -21.32 7.99 -9.14
N GLU A 171 -21.63 9.02 -8.38
CA GLU A 171 -21.64 10.39 -8.87
C GLU A 171 -20.24 10.96 -9.06
N ASN A 172 -19.25 10.49 -8.31
CA ASN A 172 -17.89 11.00 -8.31
C ASN A 172 -16.86 10.11 -9.04
N VAL A 173 -17.14 8.81 -9.22
CA VAL A 173 -16.25 7.85 -9.89
C VAL A 173 -16.91 7.40 -11.20
N LYS A 174 -16.72 8.18 -12.26
CA LYS A 174 -17.34 7.96 -13.58
C LYS A 174 -16.32 7.46 -14.60
N GLU A 175 -15.15 8.05 -14.59
CA GLU A 175 -14.10 7.75 -15.56
C GLU A 175 -13.16 6.66 -15.05
N LYS A 176 -12.37 6.08 -15.96
CA LYS A 176 -11.46 4.94 -15.66
C LYS A 176 -10.47 5.22 -14.55
N HIS A 177 -10.07 6.46 -14.38
CA HIS A 177 -9.03 6.85 -13.43
C HIS A 177 -9.56 7.67 -12.25
N ASP A 178 -10.87 7.89 -12.19
CA ASP A 178 -11.50 8.53 -11.05
C ASP A 178 -11.42 7.64 -9.82
N PHE A 179 -11.30 8.25 -8.66
CA PHE A 179 -11.27 7.57 -7.37
C PHE A 179 -11.81 8.47 -6.26
N ILE A 180 -12.21 7.85 -5.18
CA ILE A 180 -12.41 8.55 -3.90
C ILE A 180 -11.30 8.16 -2.92
N ILE A 181 -11.02 9.04 -1.98
CA ILE A 181 -10.15 8.74 -0.84
C ILE A 181 -11.03 8.62 0.41
N ILE A 182 -10.94 7.48 1.08
CA ILE A 182 -11.50 7.31 2.42
C ILE A 182 -10.36 7.57 3.39
N ASN A 183 -10.56 8.56 4.26
CA ASN A 183 -9.62 8.92 5.33
C ASN A 183 -10.14 8.36 6.65
N TYR A 184 -9.33 7.54 7.34
CA TYR A 184 -9.66 6.88 8.59
C TYR A 184 -9.07 7.58 9.83
N PHE A 185 -8.48 8.77 9.67
CA PHE A 185 -8.00 9.62 10.78
C PHE A 185 -9.09 10.52 11.32
#